data_912cf59cdbd343a3f5fac756b4b10c70
#
_entry.id   912cf59cdbd343a3f5fac756b4b10c70
#
_cell.length_a   1.000
_cell.length_b   1.000
_cell.length_c   1.000
_cell.angle_alpha   90.00
_cell.angle_beta   90.00
_cell.angle_gamma   90.00
#
_symmetry.space_group_name_H-M   'P 1'
#
loop_
_entity.id
_entity.type
_entity.pdbx_description
1 polymer ?
#
loop_
_entity_poly.entity_id
_entity_poly.type
_entity_poly.pdbx_seq_one_letter_code
_entity_poly.pdbx_strand_id
1 'polypeptide(L)'
;MNDLVSLRLTKEPVNLSEELLNAWLSLSAVVRNERLVQTMTFREIFICNILHQEKSTGKKAVTATDIVSRTGMLKSQANKVLCSLEERKLICRTRCDTDKRQIHIQLTEVGRKMYLTEHQRILQLLSQLVHKMGTDTIDHFIKELNQAACVMKELTDKGNTKST
;
A
#
# COMPACT_ATOMS: atom_id res chain seq x y z
N MET A 1 34.22 38.14 8.42
CA MET A 1 34.12 37.23 7.28
C MET A 1 34.20 35.82 7.83
N ASN A 2 33.20 35.02 7.68
CA ASN A 2 32.99 33.64 8.14
C ASN A 2 32.48 33.45 9.56
N ASP A 3 31.15 33.47 9.74
CA ASP A 3 30.49 32.67 10.77
C ASP A 3 29.01 32.43 10.43
N LEU A 4 28.74 31.91 9.22
CA LEU A 4 27.39 31.59 8.75
C LEU A 4 27.19 30.11 8.42
N VAL A 5 28.06 29.19 8.91
CA VAL A 5 28.01 27.77 8.51
C VAL A 5 27.65 26.81 9.64
N SER A 6 27.32 27.24 10.83
CA SER A 6 27.05 26.32 11.94
C SER A 6 25.72 26.48 12.66
N LEU A 7 24.63 26.75 11.93
CA LEU A 7 23.28 26.57 12.45
C LEU A 7 22.59 25.38 11.77
N ARG A 8 23.21 24.22 11.81
CA ARG A 8 22.45 22.98 11.83
C ARG A 8 21.81 22.88 13.21
N LEU A 9 20.65 23.50 13.35
CA LEU A 9 19.77 23.28 14.49
C LEU A 9 19.55 21.76 14.60
N THR A 10 20.17 21.14 15.59
CA THR A 10 19.83 19.80 16.02
C THR A 10 18.41 19.88 16.58
N LYS A 11 17.42 19.60 15.73
CA LYS A 11 16.03 19.51 16.19
C LYS A 11 15.98 18.46 17.30
N GLU A 12 15.41 18.83 18.45
CA GLU A 12 15.20 17.91 19.56
C GLU A 12 14.40 16.68 19.05
N PRO A 13 14.75 15.44 19.44
CA PRO A 13 14.10 14.23 18.95
C PRO A 13 12.57 14.21 19.14
N VAL A 14 12.09 14.83 20.22
CA VAL A 14 10.65 14.94 20.53
C VAL A 14 9.94 15.81 19.49
N ASN A 15 10.53 16.93 19.08
CA ASN A 15 9.94 17.82 18.07
C ASN A 15 9.92 17.14 16.68
N LEU A 16 10.95 16.39 16.33
CA LEU A 16 11.01 15.67 15.07
C LEU A 16 9.94 14.55 14.95
N SER A 17 9.63 13.89 16.06
CA SER A 17 8.57 12.87 16.09
C SER A 17 7.17 13.48 15.88
N GLU A 18 6.90 14.61 16.48
CA GLU A 18 5.66 15.37 16.30
C GLU A 18 5.53 15.88 14.84
N GLU A 19 6.60 16.44 14.28
CA GLU A 19 6.62 16.87 12.89
C GLU A 19 6.38 15.70 11.92
N LEU A 20 7.00 14.56 12.17
CA LEU A 20 6.80 13.33 11.38
C LEU A 20 5.37 12.85 11.48
N LEU A 21 4.77 12.84 12.69
CA LEU A 21 3.37 12.47 12.88
C LEU A 21 2.44 13.40 12.09
N ASN A 22 2.65 14.70 12.16
CA ASN A 22 1.83 15.68 11.44
C ASN A 22 1.97 15.54 9.93
N ALA A 23 3.17 15.33 9.41
CA ALA A 23 3.42 15.07 7.99
C ALA A 23 2.71 13.78 7.53
N TRP A 24 2.79 12.72 8.32
CA TRP A 24 2.09 11.45 8.06
C TRP A 24 0.58 11.64 8.04
N LEU A 25 0.01 12.31 9.03
CA LEU A 25 -1.44 12.57 9.10
C LEU A 25 -1.91 13.39 7.90
N SER A 26 -1.15 14.40 7.49
CA SER A 26 -1.46 15.24 6.33
C SER A 26 -1.43 14.43 5.04
N LEU A 27 -0.39 13.64 4.80
CA LEU A 27 -0.30 12.76 3.63
C LEU A 27 -1.42 11.71 3.63
N SER A 28 -1.69 11.10 4.79
CA SER A 28 -2.75 10.11 4.95
C SER A 28 -4.15 10.69 4.70
N ALA A 29 -4.38 11.94 5.05
CA ALA A 29 -5.64 12.63 4.78
C ALA A 29 -5.86 12.83 3.28
N VAL A 30 -4.81 13.23 2.54
CA VAL A 30 -4.88 13.39 1.08
C VAL A 30 -5.09 12.04 0.39
N VAL A 31 -4.35 11.00 0.80
CA VAL A 31 -4.44 9.65 0.19
C VAL A 31 -5.80 9.00 0.47
N ARG A 32 -6.38 9.21 1.66
CA ARG A 32 -7.71 8.67 2.01
C ARG A 32 -8.87 9.44 1.44
N ASN A 33 -8.63 10.66 0.94
CA ASN A 33 -9.67 11.44 0.33
C ASN A 33 -10.13 10.72 -0.96
N GLU A 34 -11.42 10.37 -1.03
CA GLU A 34 -12.04 9.56 -2.11
C GLU A 34 -11.83 10.10 -3.53
N ARG A 35 -11.24 11.29 -3.65
CA ARG A 35 -10.88 11.91 -4.93
C ARG A 35 -9.77 11.17 -5.70
N LEU A 36 -8.96 10.35 -5.02
CA LEU A 36 -7.90 9.57 -5.69
C LEU A 36 -8.47 8.37 -6.45
N VAL A 37 -9.58 7.83 -5.98
CA VAL A 37 -10.25 6.66 -6.55
C VAL A 37 -11.74 6.95 -6.68
N GLN A 38 -12.38 6.45 -7.72
CA GLN A 38 -13.79 6.74 -7.99
C GLN A 38 -14.68 5.50 -7.89
N THR A 39 -14.22 4.36 -8.38
CA THR A 39 -15.02 3.14 -8.49
C THR A 39 -14.62 2.04 -7.53
N MET A 40 -13.50 2.22 -6.85
CA MET A 40 -12.92 1.27 -5.89
C MET A 40 -12.47 2.01 -4.63
N THR A 41 -12.46 1.33 -3.50
CA THR A 41 -11.80 1.85 -2.29
C THR A 41 -10.29 1.63 -2.38
N PHE A 42 -9.50 2.37 -1.60
CA PHE A 42 -8.05 2.19 -1.54
C PHE A 42 -7.64 0.76 -1.13
N ARG A 43 -8.40 0.13 -0.22
CA ARG A 43 -8.17 -1.26 0.20
C ARG A 43 -8.43 -2.25 -0.93
N GLU A 44 -9.48 -2.03 -1.71
CA GLU A 44 -9.78 -2.86 -2.89
C GLU A 44 -8.68 -2.74 -3.95
N ILE A 45 -8.22 -1.51 -4.24
CA ILE A 45 -7.09 -1.29 -5.16
C ILE A 45 -5.83 -1.99 -4.68
N PHE A 46 -5.52 -1.94 -3.38
CA PHE A 46 -4.34 -2.61 -2.85
C PHE A 46 -4.40 -4.12 -3.06
N ILE A 47 -5.55 -4.74 -2.76
CA ILE A 47 -5.75 -6.19 -3.03
C ILE A 47 -5.65 -6.48 -4.53
N CYS A 48 -6.33 -5.70 -5.38
CA CYS A 48 -6.30 -5.89 -6.82
C CYS A 48 -4.89 -5.71 -7.40
N ASN A 49 -4.08 -4.79 -6.85
CA ASN A 49 -2.67 -4.62 -7.23
C ASN A 49 -1.85 -5.89 -6.94
N ILE A 50 -2.02 -6.49 -5.76
CA ILE A 50 -1.36 -7.75 -5.40
C ILE A 50 -1.73 -8.85 -6.42
N LEU A 51 -3.02 -9.02 -6.70
CA LEU A 51 -3.52 -10.03 -7.62
C LEU A 51 -3.03 -9.79 -9.07
N HIS A 52 -2.93 -8.53 -9.48
CA HIS A 52 -2.45 -8.16 -10.80
C HIS A 52 -0.96 -8.44 -10.98
N GLN A 53 -0.14 -8.07 -10.01
CA GLN A 53 1.31 -8.28 -10.05
C GLN A 53 1.68 -9.76 -10.12
N GLU A 54 1.03 -10.62 -9.32
CA GLU A 54 1.31 -12.06 -9.33
C GLU A 54 0.95 -12.72 -10.66
N LYS A 55 -0.16 -12.33 -11.28
CA LYS A 55 -0.52 -12.82 -12.62
C LYS A 55 0.53 -12.41 -13.66
N SER A 56 1.06 -11.21 -13.57
CA SER A 56 2.05 -10.67 -14.52
C SER A 56 3.42 -11.35 -14.39
N THR A 57 3.77 -11.81 -13.19
CA THR A 57 5.07 -12.46 -12.92
C THR A 57 5.03 -13.98 -13.09
N GLY A 58 3.86 -14.57 -13.41
CA GLY A 58 3.69 -16.02 -13.52
C GLY A 58 3.91 -16.79 -12.22
N LYS A 59 3.92 -16.08 -11.09
CA LYS A 59 4.14 -16.65 -9.77
C LYS A 59 2.88 -17.31 -9.20
N LYS A 60 3.06 -17.97 -8.07
CA LYS A 60 2.10 -18.76 -7.30
C LYS A 60 0.75 -18.04 -7.14
N ALA A 61 -0.32 -18.80 -7.26
CA ALA A 61 -1.67 -18.34 -7.00
C ALA A 61 -1.80 -17.71 -5.61
N VAL A 62 -2.50 -16.57 -5.50
CA VAL A 62 -2.64 -15.78 -4.28
C VAL A 62 -3.77 -16.34 -3.43
N THR A 63 -3.51 -16.52 -2.13
CA THR A 63 -4.50 -16.92 -1.13
C THR A 63 -4.94 -15.73 -0.25
N ALA A 64 -6.01 -15.91 0.52
CA ALA A 64 -6.43 -14.91 1.52
C ALA A 64 -5.33 -14.64 2.58
N THR A 65 -4.56 -15.65 2.93
CA THR A 65 -3.43 -15.52 3.86
C THR A 65 -2.32 -14.65 3.29
N ASP A 66 -2.00 -14.82 2.00
CA ASP A 66 -1.01 -13.97 1.32
C ASP A 66 -1.45 -12.50 1.29
N ILE A 67 -2.75 -12.25 1.05
CA ILE A 67 -3.31 -10.91 1.08
C ILE A 67 -3.18 -10.28 2.48
N VAL A 68 -3.56 -11.01 3.53
CA VAL A 68 -3.42 -10.55 4.92
C VAL A 68 -1.98 -10.21 5.25
N SER A 69 -1.04 -11.10 4.92
CA SER A 69 0.40 -10.90 5.17
C SER A 69 0.95 -9.67 4.44
N ARG A 70 0.54 -9.44 3.19
CA ARG A 70 1.06 -8.34 2.36
C ARG A 70 0.40 -6.99 2.66
N THR A 71 -0.86 -7.00 3.09
CA THR A 71 -1.60 -5.75 3.35
C THR A 71 -1.50 -5.30 4.81
N GLY A 72 -1.13 -6.17 5.72
CA GLY A 72 -1.20 -5.91 7.17
C GLY A 72 -2.63 -5.76 7.71
N MET A 73 -3.65 -6.07 6.92
CA MET A 73 -5.05 -6.01 7.37
C MET A 73 -5.35 -7.12 8.36
N LEU A 74 -6.27 -6.88 9.28
CA LEU A 74 -6.87 -7.96 10.06
C LEU A 74 -7.60 -8.93 9.12
N LYS A 75 -7.56 -10.24 9.45
CA LYS A 75 -8.22 -11.29 8.66
C LYS A 75 -9.69 -10.99 8.36
N SER A 76 -10.42 -10.48 9.36
CA SER A 76 -11.82 -10.07 9.22
C SER A 76 -12.01 -8.90 8.22
N GLN A 77 -11.11 -7.93 8.26
CA GLN A 77 -11.14 -6.79 7.33
C GLN A 77 -10.83 -7.24 5.89
N ALA A 78 -9.78 -8.05 5.70
CA ALA A 78 -9.44 -8.59 4.39
C ALA A 78 -10.59 -9.42 3.81
N ASN A 79 -11.20 -10.29 4.61
CA ASN A 79 -12.36 -11.07 4.18
C ASN A 79 -13.55 -10.20 3.78
N LYS A 80 -13.85 -9.13 4.52
CA LYS A 80 -14.94 -8.20 4.18
C LYS A 80 -14.70 -7.54 2.80
N VAL A 81 -13.47 -7.10 2.54
CA VAL A 81 -13.10 -6.53 1.23
C VAL A 81 -13.18 -7.57 0.12
N LEU A 82 -12.68 -8.79 0.38
CA LEU A 82 -12.75 -9.88 -0.60
C LEU A 82 -14.19 -10.28 -0.94
N CYS A 83 -15.09 -10.33 0.04
CA CYS A 83 -16.52 -10.60 -0.21
C CYS A 83 -17.13 -9.48 -1.08
N SER A 84 -16.88 -8.22 -0.78
CA SER A 84 -17.35 -7.09 -1.59
C SER A 84 -16.86 -7.17 -3.04
N LEU A 85 -15.57 -7.48 -3.26
CA LEU A 85 -15.00 -7.65 -4.60
C LEU A 85 -15.63 -8.84 -5.34
N GLU A 86 -15.91 -9.95 -4.65
CA GLU A 86 -16.51 -11.16 -5.22
C GLU A 86 -17.99 -10.94 -5.58
N GLU A 87 -18.79 -10.30 -4.72
CA GLU A 87 -20.17 -9.91 -4.98
C GLU A 87 -20.29 -9.01 -6.21
N ARG A 88 -19.33 -8.10 -6.40
CA ARG A 88 -19.20 -7.25 -7.58
C ARG A 88 -18.61 -7.97 -8.80
N LYS A 89 -18.30 -9.26 -8.69
CA LYS A 89 -17.68 -10.09 -9.75
C LYS A 89 -16.33 -9.55 -10.25
N LEU A 90 -15.60 -8.86 -9.39
CA LEU A 90 -14.27 -8.31 -9.72
C LEU A 90 -13.15 -9.32 -9.46
N ILE A 91 -13.39 -10.25 -8.54
CA ILE A 91 -12.52 -11.41 -8.28
C ILE A 91 -13.31 -12.70 -8.38
N CYS A 92 -12.59 -13.80 -8.55
CA CYS A 92 -13.14 -15.15 -8.40
C CYS A 92 -12.24 -15.96 -7.46
N ARG A 93 -12.87 -16.94 -6.78
CA ARG A 93 -12.19 -17.92 -5.93
C ARG A 93 -12.26 -19.29 -6.60
N THR A 94 -11.11 -19.91 -6.78
CA THR A 94 -11.01 -21.27 -7.33
C THR A 94 -10.30 -22.17 -6.33
N ARG A 95 -10.76 -23.41 -6.20
CA ARG A 95 -10.05 -24.41 -5.39
C ARG A 95 -8.83 -24.88 -6.16
N CYS A 96 -7.73 -25.08 -5.44
CA CYS A 96 -6.54 -25.68 -6.04
C CYS A 96 -6.80 -27.15 -6.38
N ASP A 97 -6.42 -27.57 -7.58
CA ASP A 97 -6.61 -28.95 -8.03
C ASP A 97 -5.72 -29.94 -7.27
N THR A 98 -4.53 -29.49 -6.84
CA THR A 98 -3.55 -30.31 -6.10
C THR A 98 -3.75 -30.31 -4.61
N ASP A 99 -4.30 -29.22 -4.04
CA ASP A 99 -4.62 -29.11 -2.61
C ASP A 99 -5.99 -28.42 -2.42
N LYS A 100 -7.03 -29.21 -2.31
CA LYS A 100 -8.42 -28.75 -2.15
C LYS A 100 -8.66 -27.86 -0.93
N ARG A 101 -7.70 -27.77 0.00
CA ARG A 101 -7.76 -26.89 1.17
C ARG A 101 -7.35 -25.44 0.82
N GLN A 102 -6.64 -25.25 -0.29
CA GLN A 102 -6.21 -23.94 -0.73
C GLN A 102 -7.24 -23.33 -1.69
N ILE A 103 -7.64 -22.10 -1.38
CA ILE A 103 -8.51 -21.29 -2.24
C ILE A 103 -7.64 -20.21 -2.86
N HIS A 104 -7.55 -20.22 -4.16
CA HIS A 104 -6.85 -19.23 -4.96
C HIS A 104 -7.79 -18.09 -5.35
N ILE A 105 -7.30 -16.88 -5.26
CA ILE A 105 -8.04 -15.66 -5.57
C ILE A 105 -7.41 -15.02 -6.79
N GLN A 106 -8.23 -14.68 -7.78
CA GLN A 106 -7.79 -14.07 -9.02
C GLN A 106 -8.72 -12.93 -9.45
N LEU A 107 -8.18 -11.95 -10.17
CA LEU A 107 -9.00 -10.96 -10.84
C LEU A 107 -9.78 -11.60 -11.99
N THR A 108 -11.05 -11.26 -12.07
CA THR A 108 -11.83 -11.51 -13.31
C THR A 108 -11.37 -10.52 -14.39
N GLU A 109 -11.82 -10.73 -15.62
CA GLU A 109 -11.53 -9.77 -16.71
C GLU A 109 -12.16 -8.39 -16.42
N VAL A 110 -13.36 -8.37 -15.83
CA VAL A 110 -14.03 -7.13 -15.40
C VAL A 110 -13.23 -6.45 -14.29
N GLY A 111 -12.81 -7.22 -13.27
CA GLY A 111 -11.98 -6.70 -12.17
C GLY A 111 -10.66 -6.16 -12.65
N ARG A 112 -10.00 -6.83 -13.60
CA ARG A 112 -8.76 -6.37 -14.19
C ARG A 112 -8.93 -5.03 -14.92
N LYS A 113 -9.96 -4.91 -15.76
CA LYS A 113 -10.25 -3.65 -16.47
C LYS A 113 -10.52 -2.51 -15.49
N MET A 114 -11.36 -2.73 -14.48
CA MET A 114 -11.68 -1.73 -13.47
C MET A 114 -10.43 -1.30 -12.69
N TYR A 115 -9.61 -2.27 -12.23
CA TYR A 115 -8.35 -1.99 -11.54
C TYR A 115 -7.40 -1.17 -12.42
N LEU A 116 -7.19 -1.54 -13.68
CA LEU A 116 -6.30 -0.83 -14.59
C LEU A 116 -6.75 0.62 -14.84
N THR A 117 -8.06 0.87 -14.92
CA THR A 117 -8.60 2.24 -15.04
C THR A 117 -8.26 3.09 -13.82
N GLU A 118 -8.47 2.58 -12.60
CA GLU A 118 -8.12 3.30 -11.37
C GLU A 118 -6.59 3.43 -11.21
N HIS A 119 -5.84 2.38 -11.52
CA HIS A 119 -4.38 2.40 -11.49
C HIS A 119 -3.81 3.50 -12.39
N GLN A 120 -4.32 3.60 -13.61
CA GLN A 120 -3.86 4.62 -14.57
C GLN A 120 -4.19 6.04 -14.09
N ARG A 121 -5.35 6.24 -13.44
CA ARG A 121 -5.72 7.52 -12.83
C ARG A 121 -4.76 7.92 -11.71
N ILE A 122 -4.42 6.97 -10.83
CA ILE A 122 -3.44 7.20 -9.76
C ILE A 122 -2.07 7.54 -10.36
N LEU A 123 -1.63 6.80 -11.37
CA LEU A 123 -0.35 7.07 -12.04
C LEU A 123 -0.30 8.46 -12.68
N GLN A 124 -1.40 8.93 -13.29
CA GLN A 124 -1.45 10.28 -13.85
C GLN A 124 -1.28 11.35 -12.77
N LEU A 125 -1.91 11.18 -11.61
CA LEU A 125 -1.72 12.10 -10.49
C LEU A 125 -0.28 12.06 -9.95
N LEU A 126 0.26 10.87 -9.75
CA LEU A 126 1.64 10.70 -9.28
C LEU A 126 2.66 11.25 -10.29
N SER A 127 2.40 11.13 -11.59
CA SER A 127 3.22 11.74 -12.64
C SER A 127 3.26 13.27 -12.52
N GLN A 128 2.13 13.91 -12.20
CA GLN A 128 2.09 15.35 -11.93
C GLN A 128 2.91 15.73 -10.68
N LEU A 129 2.84 14.88 -9.63
CA LEU A 129 3.65 15.06 -8.44
C LEU A 129 5.15 14.99 -8.76
N VAL A 130 5.56 13.97 -9.53
CA VAL A 130 6.96 13.82 -10.00
C VAL A 130 7.39 15.06 -10.79
N HIS A 131 6.55 15.54 -11.71
CA HIS A 131 6.85 16.72 -12.50
C HIS A 131 7.03 18.00 -11.64
N LYS A 132 6.22 18.15 -10.60
CA LYS A 132 6.28 19.32 -9.70
C LYS A 132 7.45 19.28 -8.71
N MET A 133 7.79 18.12 -8.21
CA MET A 133 8.84 17.94 -7.19
C MET A 133 10.22 17.65 -7.80
N GLY A 134 10.28 17.22 -9.06
CA GLY A 134 11.50 16.76 -9.72
C GLY A 134 11.82 15.30 -9.45
N THR A 135 12.44 14.66 -10.42
CA THR A 135 12.77 13.21 -10.39
C THR A 135 13.69 12.84 -9.25
N ASP A 136 14.74 13.63 -9.00
CA ASP A 136 15.74 13.33 -7.96
C ASP A 136 15.12 13.39 -6.55
N THR A 137 14.26 14.39 -6.30
CA THR A 137 13.54 14.51 -5.03
C THR A 137 12.62 13.32 -4.80
N ILE A 138 11.89 12.90 -5.84
CA ILE A 138 10.98 11.75 -5.74
C ILE A 138 11.74 10.44 -5.59
N ASP A 139 12.86 10.25 -6.27
CA ASP A 139 13.69 9.05 -6.11
C ASP A 139 14.23 8.92 -4.67
N HIS A 140 14.71 10.02 -4.12
CA HIS A 140 15.11 10.06 -2.71
C HIS A 140 13.94 9.76 -1.76
N PHE A 141 12.79 10.42 -1.97
CA PHE A 141 11.58 10.20 -1.18
C PHE A 141 11.09 8.75 -1.22
N ILE A 142 11.14 8.09 -2.38
CA ILE A 142 10.80 6.66 -2.50
C ILE A 142 11.72 5.79 -1.65
N LYS A 143 13.03 6.06 -1.65
CA LYS A 143 14.02 5.31 -0.85
C LYS A 143 13.74 5.47 0.64
N GLU A 144 13.52 6.69 1.09
CA GLU A 144 13.21 6.99 2.49
C GLU A 144 11.90 6.36 2.95
N LEU A 145 10.84 6.42 2.13
CA LEU A 145 9.57 5.76 2.42
C LEU A 145 9.70 4.24 2.55
N ASN A 146 10.46 3.60 1.67
CA ASN A 146 10.68 2.15 1.73
C ASN A 146 11.49 1.77 2.98
N GLN A 147 12.50 2.55 3.33
CA GLN A 147 13.27 2.35 4.55
C GLN A 147 12.41 2.53 5.80
N ALA A 148 11.62 3.60 5.87
CA ALA A 148 10.70 3.85 6.97
C ALA A 148 9.67 2.73 7.13
N ALA A 149 9.11 2.22 6.02
CA ALA A 149 8.17 1.10 6.03
C ALA A 149 8.81 -0.19 6.58
N CYS A 150 10.08 -0.46 6.23
CA CYS A 150 10.83 -1.61 6.75
C CYS A 150 11.03 -1.49 8.26
N VAL A 151 11.52 -0.35 8.73
CA VAL A 151 11.77 -0.09 10.17
C VAL A 151 10.47 -0.15 10.97
N MET A 152 9.39 0.45 10.47
CA MET A 152 8.09 0.41 11.13
C MET A 152 7.56 -1.01 11.28
N LYS A 153 7.75 -1.85 10.27
CA LYS A 153 7.37 -3.27 10.34
C LYS A 153 8.14 -4.00 11.44
N GLU A 154 9.46 -3.81 11.52
CA GLU A 154 10.28 -4.42 12.58
C GLU A 154 9.86 -3.98 13.99
N LEU A 155 9.52 -2.70 14.16
CA LEU A 155 9.07 -2.17 15.45
C LEU A 155 7.73 -2.72 15.88
N THR A 156 6.79 -2.90 14.94
CA THR A 156 5.46 -3.45 15.22
C THR A 156 5.49 -4.95 15.47
N ASP A 157 6.34 -5.71 14.76
CA ASP A 157 6.48 -7.14 14.96
C ASP A 157 7.10 -7.47 16.33
N LYS A 158 8.08 -6.68 16.80
CA LYS A 158 8.66 -6.82 18.14
C LYS A 158 7.68 -6.46 19.27
N GLY A 159 6.71 -5.59 19.01
CA GLY A 159 5.65 -5.23 19.97
C GLY A 159 4.66 -6.39 20.25
N ASN A 160 4.38 -7.20 19.24
CA ASN A 160 3.44 -8.32 19.35
C ASN A 160 4.02 -9.56 20.08
N THR A 161 5.34 -9.70 20.18
CA THR A 161 6.00 -10.83 20.86
C THR A 161 6.13 -10.65 22.38
N LYS A 162 5.77 -9.49 22.94
CA LYS A 162 5.84 -9.22 24.40
C LYS A 162 4.49 -9.31 25.14
N SER A 163 3.42 -9.69 24.47
CA SER A 163 2.06 -9.78 25.06
C SER A 163 1.50 -11.21 25.07
N THR A 164 2.39 -12.21 25.28
CA THR A 164 1.96 -13.61 25.51
C THR A 164 2.53 -14.10 26.82
#